data_33a571b394dda67b9793cd7943be801c
#
_entry.id   33a571b394dda67b9793cd7943be801c
#
_cell.length_a   1.000
_cell.length_b   1.000
_cell.length_c   1.000
_cell.angle_alpha   90.00
_cell.angle_beta   90.00
_cell.angle_gamma   90.00
#
_symmetry.space_group_name_H-M   'P 1'
#
loop_
_entity.id
_entity.type
_entity.pdbx_description
1 polymer ?
#
loop_
_entity_poly.entity_id
_entity_poly.type
_entity_poly.pdbx_seq_one_letter_code
_entity_poly.pdbx_strand_id
1 'polypeptide(L)'
;MLKGENAAQEQLLAEVDRFARVNSMRAKMDLKFEDNSFAEFGVAEKYKTADGEVVVQRPGKILLKVQIPIIKTDVAQMTSDGEKFRVAILEDGGTGKYKKFVLGTNSADYTALQKEVDKIENGEAQALKQNVNAFANMRPQHFTEAMLLRPVDTAANVYVQSEIFQEEFDINAKQKSPLRWVLRGYYLLDEISKQADGTMKISRRFWFDRVGGIRLARQQIFDASGDVESDIVYGREGDLTENGDYKKLPLRIEVTRPKEKYKMSLTYQDPTGVSIGKTYPQAAFLLENLWNLPEVNLDEKLREMKTKQTQAEVEKSPTPNNK
;
A
#
# COMPACT_ATOMS: atom_id res chain seq x y z
N MET A 1 31.53 10.01 -0.43
CA MET A 1 30.80 9.01 -1.22
C MET A 1 31.06 7.63 -0.64
N LEU A 2 29.99 6.89 -0.36
CA LEU A 2 30.08 5.51 0.09
C LEU A 2 30.53 4.62 -1.09
N LYS A 3 31.36 3.60 -0.78
CA LYS A 3 31.81 2.64 -1.79
C LYS A 3 30.61 1.75 -2.19
N GLY A 4 30.23 1.82 -3.45
CA GLY A 4 29.19 0.98 -4.03
C GLY A 4 29.77 -0.21 -4.79
N GLU A 5 28.97 -1.26 -4.90
CA GLU A 5 29.25 -2.43 -5.76
C GLU A 5 28.66 -2.24 -7.14
N ASN A 6 29.21 -2.97 -8.12
CA ASN A 6 28.71 -2.97 -9.49
C ASN A 6 27.85 -4.21 -9.74
N ALA A 7 26.80 -4.03 -10.53
CA ALA A 7 25.92 -5.11 -10.97
C ALA A 7 25.50 -4.92 -12.43
N ALA A 8 25.41 -6.02 -13.15
CA ALA A 8 24.75 -6.07 -14.44
C ALA A 8 23.23 -6.13 -14.26
N GLN A 9 22.49 -5.80 -15.31
CA GLN A 9 21.01 -5.78 -15.30
C GLN A 9 20.40 -7.13 -14.89
N GLU A 10 21.01 -8.24 -15.32
CA GLU A 10 20.55 -9.59 -15.00
C GLU A 10 20.60 -9.85 -13.48
N GLN A 11 21.58 -9.30 -12.79
CA GLN A 11 21.68 -9.41 -11.33
C GLN A 11 20.57 -8.61 -10.63
N LEU A 12 20.19 -7.44 -11.17
CA LEU A 12 19.07 -6.64 -10.64
C LEU A 12 17.73 -7.35 -10.88
N LEU A 13 17.52 -7.93 -12.05
CA LEU A 13 16.35 -8.75 -12.36
C LEU A 13 16.25 -9.96 -11.43
N ALA A 14 17.35 -10.67 -11.20
CA ALA A 14 17.41 -11.80 -10.29
C ALA A 14 17.09 -11.41 -8.84
N GLU A 15 17.47 -10.20 -8.40
CA GLU A 15 17.15 -9.69 -7.08
C GLU A 15 15.65 -9.39 -6.93
N VAL A 16 14.99 -8.84 -7.96
CA VAL A 16 13.52 -8.69 -7.98
C VAL A 16 12.85 -10.06 -7.88
N ASP A 17 13.30 -11.05 -8.68
CA ASP A 17 12.73 -12.39 -8.68
C ASP A 17 12.96 -13.12 -7.36
N ARG A 18 14.05 -12.83 -6.65
CA ARG A 18 14.29 -13.36 -5.31
C ARG A 18 13.17 -12.95 -4.32
N PHE A 19 12.76 -11.69 -4.34
CA PHE A 19 11.60 -11.21 -3.57
C PHE A 19 10.30 -11.83 -4.07
N ALA A 20 10.15 -11.95 -5.37
CA ALA A 20 8.93 -12.46 -6.02
C ALA A 20 8.66 -13.95 -5.78
N ARG A 21 9.63 -14.72 -5.23
CA ARG A 21 9.42 -16.13 -4.83
C ARG A 21 8.37 -16.29 -3.74
N VAL A 22 8.08 -15.22 -2.97
CA VAL A 22 7.05 -15.26 -1.94
C VAL A 22 5.67 -15.24 -2.60
N ASN A 23 5.00 -16.39 -2.65
CA ASN A 23 3.66 -16.52 -3.22
C ASN A 23 2.54 -16.34 -2.18
N SER A 24 2.84 -16.63 -0.92
CA SER A 24 1.94 -16.45 0.20
C SER A 24 2.74 -16.27 1.47
N MET A 25 2.15 -15.58 2.44
CA MET A 25 2.77 -15.34 3.73
C MET A 25 1.71 -15.17 4.80
N ARG A 26 1.99 -15.69 6.01
CA ARG A 26 1.27 -15.36 7.24
C ARG A 26 2.26 -14.85 8.27
N ALA A 27 1.98 -13.70 8.86
CA ALA A 27 2.84 -13.04 9.81
C ALA A 27 2.06 -12.26 10.86
N LYS A 28 2.69 -12.07 12.04
CA LYS A 28 2.30 -11.04 13.01
C LYS A 28 3.16 -9.81 12.79
N MET A 29 2.54 -8.63 12.78
CA MET A 29 3.20 -7.39 12.41
C MET A 29 2.79 -6.26 13.35
N ASP A 30 3.73 -5.36 13.60
CA ASP A 30 3.43 -4.02 14.09
C ASP A 30 2.99 -3.18 12.91
N LEU A 31 1.81 -2.62 13.01
CA LEU A 31 1.20 -1.75 12.01
C LEU A 31 1.27 -0.31 12.51
N LYS A 32 1.77 0.58 11.69
CA LYS A 32 1.75 2.01 11.95
C LYS A 32 1.18 2.71 10.74
N PHE A 33 0.21 3.56 10.98
CA PHE A 33 -0.46 4.33 9.95
C PHE A 33 -0.32 5.81 10.23
N GLU A 34 -0.02 6.61 9.21
CA GLU A 34 0.08 8.06 9.27
C GLU A 34 -0.78 8.65 8.15
N ASP A 35 -1.74 9.49 8.51
CA ASP A 35 -2.53 10.27 7.56
C ASP A 35 -1.89 11.65 7.38
N ASN A 36 -1.54 11.97 6.15
CA ASN A 36 -0.92 13.24 5.76
C ASN A 36 -1.91 14.19 5.09
N SER A 37 -3.20 13.87 5.07
CA SER A 37 -4.24 14.70 4.42
C SER A 37 -4.29 16.12 4.98
N PHE A 38 -3.88 16.30 6.24
CA PHE A 38 -3.86 17.59 6.94
C PHE A 38 -2.45 18.16 7.14
N ALA A 39 -1.42 17.54 6.56
CA ALA A 39 -0.03 18.00 6.73
C ALA A 39 0.19 19.44 6.21
N GLU A 40 -0.59 19.90 5.24
CA GLU A 40 -0.58 21.27 4.73
C GLU A 40 -0.99 22.30 5.80
N PHE A 41 -1.73 21.87 6.82
CA PHE A 41 -2.15 22.69 7.96
C PHE A 41 -1.26 22.50 9.21
N GLY A 42 -0.12 21.81 9.06
CA GLY A 42 0.83 21.56 10.16
C GLY A 42 0.43 20.43 11.12
N VAL A 43 -0.62 19.68 10.82
CA VAL A 43 -1.11 18.58 11.65
C VAL A 43 -1.00 17.27 10.86
N ALA A 44 0.09 16.53 11.07
CA ALA A 44 0.15 15.13 10.64
C ALA A 44 -0.42 14.25 11.78
N GLU A 45 -1.55 13.59 11.56
CA GLU A 45 -2.07 12.66 12.55
C GLU A 45 -1.28 11.35 12.52
N LYS A 46 -0.50 11.13 13.57
CA LYS A 46 0.20 9.86 13.80
C LYS A 46 -0.72 8.92 14.54
N TYR A 47 -1.21 7.91 13.85
CA TYR A 47 -1.98 6.85 14.48
C TYR A 47 -1.11 5.99 15.39
N LYS A 48 -1.71 5.52 16.47
CA LYS A 48 -1.05 4.60 17.42
C LYS A 48 -0.66 3.31 16.69
N THR A 49 0.45 2.73 17.10
CA THR A 49 0.87 1.40 16.65
C THR A 49 -0.22 0.39 17.03
N ALA A 50 -0.62 -0.44 16.08
CA ALA A 50 -1.55 -1.55 16.29
C ALA A 50 -0.82 -2.88 16.02
N ASP A 51 -1.29 -3.95 16.63
CA ASP A 51 -0.86 -5.29 16.26
C ASP A 51 -1.68 -5.76 15.06
N GLY A 52 -1.03 -6.46 14.12
CA GLY A 52 -1.68 -7.05 12.96
C GLY A 52 -1.38 -8.53 12.82
N GLU A 53 -2.38 -9.29 12.45
CA GLU A 53 -2.19 -10.63 11.88
C GLU A 53 -2.55 -10.55 10.40
N VAL A 54 -1.58 -10.83 9.53
CA VAL A 54 -1.75 -10.73 8.09
C VAL A 54 -1.57 -12.10 7.44
N VAL A 55 -2.45 -12.43 6.51
CA VAL A 55 -2.29 -13.52 5.55
C VAL A 55 -2.43 -12.91 4.16
N VAL A 56 -1.39 -13.06 3.34
CA VAL A 56 -1.42 -12.64 1.93
C VAL A 56 -1.15 -13.84 1.03
N GLN A 57 -1.81 -13.88 -0.14
CA GLN A 57 -1.63 -14.92 -1.14
C GLN A 57 -1.89 -14.37 -2.54
N ARG A 58 -0.99 -14.69 -3.50
CA ARG A 58 -1.21 -14.30 -4.90
C ARG A 58 -2.53 -14.83 -5.46
N PRO A 59 -3.14 -14.12 -6.42
CA PRO A 59 -2.66 -12.88 -7.06
C PRO A 59 -2.91 -11.59 -6.27
N GLY A 60 -3.84 -11.51 -5.35
CA GLY A 60 -4.20 -10.29 -4.62
C GLY A 60 -5.07 -10.56 -3.41
N LYS A 61 -4.94 -11.76 -2.81
CA LYS A 61 -5.75 -12.17 -1.67
C LYS A 61 -5.10 -11.71 -0.36
N ILE A 62 -5.92 -11.21 0.55
CA ILE A 62 -5.48 -10.81 1.89
C ILE A 62 -6.56 -11.09 2.94
N LEU A 63 -6.11 -11.46 4.13
CA LEU A 63 -6.81 -11.34 5.41
C LEU A 63 -5.91 -10.52 6.32
N LEU A 64 -6.42 -9.42 6.84
CA LEU A 64 -5.76 -8.60 7.84
C LEU A 64 -6.69 -8.43 9.04
N LYS A 65 -6.19 -8.77 10.24
CA LYS A 65 -6.81 -8.45 11.53
C LYS A 65 -5.97 -7.40 12.21
N VAL A 66 -6.59 -6.33 12.63
CA VAL A 66 -5.96 -5.22 13.38
C VAL A 66 -6.44 -5.26 14.82
N GLN A 67 -5.52 -5.28 15.76
CA GLN A 67 -5.79 -5.48 17.18
C GLN A 67 -5.18 -4.36 18.03
N ILE A 68 -5.84 -4.05 19.13
CA ILE A 68 -5.24 -3.19 20.16
C ILE A 68 -4.10 -3.96 20.81
N PRO A 69 -2.88 -3.39 20.89
CA PRO A 69 -1.77 -3.98 21.62
C PRO A 69 -2.18 -4.33 23.06
N ILE A 70 -1.58 -5.40 23.62
CA ILE A 70 -1.79 -5.89 24.98
C ILE A 70 -3.11 -6.66 25.16
N ILE A 71 -4.28 -6.02 24.93
CA ILE A 71 -5.58 -6.68 25.17
C ILE A 71 -6.05 -7.57 24.01
N LYS A 72 -5.39 -7.46 22.85
CA LYS A 72 -5.66 -8.26 21.64
C LYS A 72 -7.12 -8.27 21.17
N THR A 73 -7.84 -7.18 21.43
CA THR A 73 -9.19 -7.00 20.90
C THR A 73 -9.12 -6.56 19.44
N ASP A 74 -9.85 -7.22 18.56
CA ASP A 74 -9.97 -6.83 17.16
C ASP A 74 -10.69 -5.49 17.04
N VAL A 75 -10.04 -4.53 16.39
CA VAL A 75 -10.61 -3.20 16.09
C VAL A 75 -11.06 -3.08 14.65
N ALA A 76 -10.43 -3.86 13.77
CA ALA A 76 -10.85 -3.97 12.38
C ALA A 76 -10.42 -5.31 11.79
N GLN A 77 -11.19 -5.80 10.82
CA GLN A 77 -10.81 -6.93 9.98
C GLN A 77 -11.02 -6.54 8.52
N MET A 78 -10.09 -6.94 7.67
CA MET A 78 -10.14 -6.69 6.24
C MET A 78 -9.82 -7.96 5.46
N THR A 79 -10.59 -8.24 4.42
CA THR A 79 -10.30 -9.30 3.46
C THR A 79 -10.40 -8.82 2.03
N SER A 80 -9.66 -9.47 1.15
CA SER A 80 -9.88 -9.41 -0.30
C SER A 80 -9.66 -10.78 -0.92
N ASP A 81 -10.51 -11.11 -1.87
CA ASP A 81 -10.38 -12.32 -2.71
C ASP A 81 -9.56 -12.07 -3.99
N GLY A 82 -9.06 -10.83 -4.16
CA GLY A 82 -8.36 -10.34 -5.34
C GLY A 82 -9.21 -9.40 -6.19
N GLU A 83 -10.52 -9.57 -6.21
CA GLU A 83 -11.46 -8.73 -6.98
C GLU A 83 -12.24 -7.78 -6.06
N LYS A 84 -12.82 -8.32 -5.00
CA LYS A 84 -13.65 -7.57 -4.04
C LYS A 84 -12.98 -7.54 -2.69
N PHE A 85 -13.20 -6.46 -1.98
CA PHE A 85 -12.74 -6.34 -0.59
C PHE A 85 -13.91 -6.12 0.36
N ARG A 86 -13.68 -6.50 1.63
CA ARG A 86 -14.60 -6.32 2.76
C ARG A 86 -13.82 -5.83 3.96
N VAL A 87 -14.36 -4.83 4.65
CA VAL A 87 -13.76 -4.27 5.87
C VAL A 87 -14.82 -4.18 6.95
N ALA A 88 -14.59 -4.84 8.08
CA ALA A 88 -15.38 -4.67 9.28
C ALA A 88 -14.65 -3.71 10.22
N ILE A 89 -15.27 -2.56 10.55
CA ILE A 89 -14.79 -1.62 11.57
C ILE A 89 -15.54 -1.95 12.85
N LEU A 90 -14.85 -2.58 13.80
CA LEU A 90 -15.42 -3.15 15.02
C LEU A 90 -15.36 -2.16 16.19
N GLU A 91 -14.32 -1.31 16.22
CA GLU A 91 -14.11 -0.30 17.25
C GLU A 91 -13.84 1.07 16.64
N ASP A 92 -14.48 2.11 17.20
CA ASP A 92 -14.42 3.49 16.72
C ASP A 92 -14.13 4.52 17.81
N GLY A 93 -13.53 4.08 18.92
CA GLY A 93 -13.25 4.93 20.07
C GLY A 93 -14.43 5.11 21.03
N GLY A 94 -15.46 4.25 20.91
CA GLY A 94 -16.55 4.16 21.90
C GLY A 94 -17.86 4.84 21.51
N THR A 95 -17.95 5.51 20.36
CA THR A 95 -19.17 6.17 19.91
C THR A 95 -20.18 5.22 19.25
N GLY A 96 -19.71 4.11 18.68
CA GLY A 96 -20.49 3.16 17.89
C GLY A 96 -20.96 3.69 16.51
N LYS A 97 -20.83 4.98 16.27
CA LYS A 97 -21.33 5.69 15.08
C LYS A 97 -20.61 5.26 13.79
N TYR A 98 -19.34 4.86 13.92
CA TYR A 98 -18.47 4.55 12.78
C TYR A 98 -18.23 3.05 12.61
N LYS A 99 -18.84 2.21 13.46
CA LYS A 99 -18.83 0.76 13.28
C LYS A 99 -19.63 0.41 12.03
N LYS A 100 -18.97 -0.17 11.01
CA LYS A 100 -19.55 -0.45 9.70
C LYS A 100 -18.92 -1.64 9.05
N PHE A 101 -19.67 -2.27 8.15
CA PHE A 101 -19.19 -3.28 7.24
C PHE A 101 -19.13 -2.68 5.83
N VAL A 102 -17.93 -2.48 5.29
CA VAL A 102 -17.70 -1.82 4.02
C VAL A 102 -17.39 -2.85 2.95
N LEU A 103 -18.02 -2.72 1.79
CA LEU A 103 -17.86 -3.57 0.62
C LEU A 103 -17.38 -2.71 -0.57
N GLY A 104 -16.51 -3.26 -1.38
CA GLY A 104 -16.07 -2.57 -2.60
C GLY A 104 -15.28 -3.48 -3.55
N THR A 105 -14.97 -2.94 -4.72
CA THR A 105 -14.16 -3.58 -5.77
C THR A 105 -12.75 -2.99 -5.78
N ASN A 106 -11.72 -3.85 -5.84
CA ASN A 106 -10.31 -3.42 -5.80
C ASN A 106 -9.93 -2.48 -6.96
N SER A 107 -10.46 -2.73 -8.16
CA SER A 107 -10.15 -1.95 -9.36
C SER A 107 -10.97 -0.66 -9.48
N ALA A 108 -11.95 -0.40 -8.59
CA ALA A 108 -12.77 0.80 -8.67
C ALA A 108 -12.05 2.03 -8.10
N ASP A 109 -12.20 3.17 -8.76
CA ASP A 109 -11.71 4.46 -8.26
C ASP A 109 -12.80 5.16 -7.43
N TYR A 110 -12.57 5.27 -6.12
CA TYR A 110 -13.48 5.94 -5.16
C TYR A 110 -13.07 7.37 -4.82
N THR A 111 -12.08 7.96 -5.51
CA THR A 111 -11.58 9.32 -5.24
C THR A 111 -12.68 10.37 -5.27
N ALA A 112 -13.68 10.19 -6.15
CA ALA A 112 -14.82 11.11 -6.24
C ALA A 112 -15.71 11.06 -4.98
N LEU A 113 -15.92 9.87 -4.38
CA LEU A 113 -16.64 9.75 -3.11
C LEU A 113 -15.89 10.42 -1.96
N GLN A 114 -14.56 10.33 -1.94
CA GLN A 114 -13.72 10.99 -0.93
C GLN A 114 -13.85 12.51 -1.00
N LYS A 115 -13.81 13.08 -2.21
CA LYS A 115 -13.98 14.52 -2.42
C LYS A 115 -15.35 15.04 -1.97
N GLU A 116 -16.41 14.24 -2.04
CA GLU A 116 -17.72 14.63 -1.49
C GLU A 116 -17.74 14.63 0.03
N VAL A 117 -17.14 13.62 0.66
CA VAL A 117 -16.98 13.57 2.12
C VAL A 117 -16.13 14.77 2.59
N ASP A 118 -15.14 15.19 1.79
CA ASP A 118 -14.29 16.34 2.09
C ASP A 118 -15.02 17.70 2.07
N LYS A 119 -16.13 17.82 1.38
CA LYS A 119 -16.95 19.03 1.33
C LYS A 119 -17.87 19.24 2.55
N ILE A 120 -18.01 18.22 3.40
CA ILE A 120 -18.86 18.31 4.61
C ILE A 120 -18.04 18.96 5.73
N GLU A 121 -18.27 20.26 5.99
CA GLU A 121 -17.46 21.12 6.87
C GLU A 121 -17.77 21.02 8.37
N ASN A 122 -18.63 20.14 8.84
CA ASN A 122 -19.00 20.06 10.25
C ASN A 122 -18.01 19.22 11.08
N GLY A 123 -17.67 19.63 12.31
CA GLY A 123 -16.72 18.95 13.20
C GLY A 123 -17.01 17.46 13.48
N GLU A 124 -18.26 17.02 13.33
CA GLU A 124 -18.63 15.60 13.32
C GLU A 124 -18.16 14.87 12.07
N ALA A 125 -18.02 15.58 10.94
CA ALA A 125 -17.48 15.04 9.70
C ALA A 125 -15.98 14.79 9.78
N GLN A 126 -15.26 15.50 10.63
CA GLN A 126 -13.81 15.36 10.77
C GLN A 126 -13.43 14.02 11.42
N ALA A 127 -14.15 13.58 12.44
CA ALA A 127 -13.98 12.25 13.02
C ALA A 127 -14.47 11.12 12.08
N LEU A 128 -15.52 11.39 11.28
CA LEU A 128 -15.97 10.49 10.20
C LEU A 128 -14.92 10.36 9.10
N LYS A 129 -14.30 11.49 8.72
CA LYS A 129 -13.17 11.51 7.78
C LYS A 129 -12.00 10.65 8.25
N GLN A 130 -11.60 10.79 9.51
CA GLN A 130 -10.43 10.11 10.04
C GLN A 130 -10.58 8.58 10.04
N ASN A 131 -11.72 8.07 10.47
CA ASN A 131 -11.92 6.61 10.54
C ASN A 131 -12.33 5.99 9.20
N VAL A 132 -13.17 6.66 8.41
CA VAL A 132 -13.59 6.16 7.10
C VAL A 132 -12.48 6.32 6.08
N ASN A 133 -11.73 7.42 6.10
CA ASN A 133 -10.62 7.63 5.17
C ASN A 133 -9.44 6.71 5.48
N ALA A 134 -9.09 6.47 6.75
CA ALA A 134 -7.99 5.57 7.08
C ALA A 134 -8.22 4.15 6.55
N PHE A 135 -9.44 3.62 6.67
CA PHE A 135 -9.73 2.24 6.25
C PHE A 135 -10.28 2.14 4.82
N ALA A 136 -11.02 3.15 4.32
CA ALA A 136 -11.47 3.18 2.93
C ALA A 136 -10.31 3.47 1.94
N ASN A 137 -9.28 4.18 2.41
CA ASN A 137 -8.06 4.45 1.64
C ASN A 137 -7.05 3.30 1.75
N MET A 138 -7.06 2.51 2.83
CA MET A 138 -6.26 1.30 2.96
C MET A 138 -6.87 0.16 2.12
N ARG A 139 -6.66 0.22 0.81
CA ARG A 139 -7.10 -0.89 -0.05
C ARG A 139 -6.24 -2.13 0.21
N PRO A 140 -6.84 -3.31 0.27
CA PRO A 140 -6.12 -4.57 0.46
C PRO A 140 -4.98 -4.77 -0.53
N GLN A 141 -5.12 -4.30 -1.77
CA GLN A 141 -4.09 -4.40 -2.80
C GLN A 141 -2.78 -3.70 -2.42
N HIS A 142 -2.82 -2.62 -1.63
CA HIS A 142 -1.60 -1.90 -1.21
C HIS A 142 -0.70 -2.77 -0.32
N PHE A 143 -1.31 -3.63 0.50
CA PHE A 143 -0.57 -4.61 1.29
C PHE A 143 0.00 -5.72 0.42
N THR A 144 -0.82 -6.27 -0.49
CA THR A 144 -0.35 -7.36 -1.36
C THR A 144 0.74 -6.89 -2.32
N GLU A 145 0.65 -5.69 -2.87
CA GLU A 145 1.70 -5.10 -3.71
C GLU A 145 3.01 -4.88 -2.96
N ALA A 146 2.93 -4.46 -1.69
CA ALA A 146 4.09 -4.21 -0.86
C ALA A 146 4.76 -5.51 -0.36
N MET A 147 3.97 -6.51 0.01
CA MET A 147 4.45 -7.75 0.63
C MET A 147 4.74 -8.87 -0.38
N LEU A 148 4.05 -8.87 -1.54
CA LEU A 148 4.17 -9.88 -2.59
C LEU A 148 4.63 -9.23 -3.90
N LEU A 149 5.90 -8.83 -3.94
CA LEU A 149 6.50 -8.21 -5.11
C LEU A 149 6.23 -9.03 -6.38
N ARG A 150 5.65 -8.44 -7.42
CA ARG A 150 5.42 -9.14 -8.70
C ARG A 150 6.74 -9.49 -9.38
N PRO A 151 6.91 -10.70 -9.92
CA PRO A 151 8.09 -11.08 -10.67
C PRO A 151 8.31 -10.17 -11.87
N VAL A 152 9.53 -10.20 -12.40
CA VAL A 152 9.83 -9.55 -13.69
C VAL A 152 9.22 -10.36 -14.83
N ASP A 153 8.81 -9.66 -15.89
CA ASP A 153 8.30 -10.28 -17.12
C ASP A 153 9.00 -9.63 -18.32
N THR A 154 10.13 -10.22 -18.69
CA THR A 154 10.95 -9.74 -19.81
C THR A 154 10.34 -10.03 -21.19
N ALA A 155 9.31 -10.87 -21.25
CA ALA A 155 8.58 -11.11 -22.49
C ALA A 155 7.56 -10.00 -22.79
N ALA A 156 6.95 -9.44 -21.75
CA ALA A 156 5.93 -8.39 -21.88
C ALA A 156 6.49 -6.97 -21.72
N ASN A 157 7.60 -6.79 -21.02
CA ASN A 157 8.12 -5.48 -20.63
C ASN A 157 9.58 -5.29 -21.02
N VAL A 158 9.97 -4.04 -21.25
CA VAL A 158 11.36 -3.62 -21.43
C VAL A 158 11.91 -3.12 -20.09
N TYR A 159 13.14 -3.51 -19.77
CA TYR A 159 13.83 -3.07 -18.56
C TYR A 159 15.02 -2.19 -18.92
N VAL A 160 15.14 -1.05 -18.27
CA VAL A 160 16.23 -0.08 -18.49
C VAL A 160 16.94 0.18 -17.16
N GLN A 161 18.24 -0.10 -17.16
CA GLN A 161 19.10 0.18 -16.01
C GLN A 161 19.71 1.57 -16.15
N SER A 162 19.71 2.32 -15.04
CA SER A 162 20.43 3.58 -14.90
C SER A 162 21.05 3.70 -13.51
N GLU A 163 21.77 4.77 -13.26
CA GLU A 163 22.50 5.00 -12.02
C GLU A 163 22.17 6.39 -11.47
N ILE A 164 21.99 6.49 -10.16
CA ILE A 164 21.74 7.76 -9.48
C ILE A 164 22.55 7.82 -8.17
N PHE A 165 22.96 9.03 -7.79
CA PHE A 165 23.59 9.31 -6.51
C PHE A 165 22.70 10.27 -5.73
N GLN A 166 22.43 9.93 -4.47
CA GLN A 166 21.66 10.76 -3.55
C GLN A 166 22.47 11.14 -2.33
N GLU A 167 22.32 12.40 -1.91
CA GLU A 167 22.80 12.85 -0.63
C GLU A 167 21.77 12.52 0.44
N GLU A 168 22.19 11.79 1.47
CA GLU A 168 21.32 11.31 2.53
C GLU A 168 22.05 11.24 3.88
N PHE A 169 21.27 11.08 4.95
CA PHE A 169 21.84 10.85 6.27
C PHE A 169 22.24 9.39 6.45
N ASP A 170 23.49 9.15 6.83
CA ASP A 170 23.90 7.84 7.34
C ASP A 170 23.29 7.62 8.73
N ILE A 171 22.32 6.72 8.81
CA ILE A 171 21.63 6.37 10.07
C ILE A 171 22.56 5.73 11.09
N ASN A 172 23.70 5.17 10.67
CA ASN A 172 24.71 4.57 11.53
C ASN A 172 25.71 5.58 12.06
N ALA A 173 25.76 6.78 11.48
CA ALA A 173 26.65 7.84 11.95
C ALA A 173 26.11 8.48 13.23
N LYS A 174 27.05 8.91 14.12
CA LYS A 174 26.70 9.69 15.34
C LYS A 174 25.90 10.93 14.95
N GLN A 175 24.82 11.24 15.67
CA GLN A 175 23.88 12.33 15.36
C GLN A 175 24.53 13.70 15.12
N LYS A 176 25.65 14.00 15.79
CA LYS A 176 26.38 15.26 15.67
C LYS A 176 27.63 15.18 14.78
N SER A 177 27.81 14.07 14.05
CA SER A 177 28.98 13.91 13.17
C SER A 177 28.79 14.76 11.91
N PRO A 178 29.78 15.54 11.47
CA PRO A 178 29.78 16.22 10.19
C PRO A 178 29.80 15.21 9.01
N LEU A 179 30.25 13.97 9.26
CA LEU A 179 30.25 12.86 8.28
C LEU A 179 28.89 12.15 8.19
N ARG A 180 27.85 12.70 8.78
CA ARG A 180 26.50 12.13 8.74
C ARG A 180 25.87 12.24 7.36
N TRP A 181 26.22 13.27 6.60
CA TRP A 181 25.80 13.40 5.21
C TRP A 181 26.72 12.56 4.32
N VAL A 182 26.12 11.65 3.57
CA VAL A 182 26.82 10.75 2.67
C VAL A 182 26.20 10.78 1.30
N LEU A 183 27.02 10.63 0.27
CA LEU A 183 26.57 10.41 -1.10
C LEU A 183 26.50 8.90 -1.32
N ARG A 184 25.28 8.37 -1.49
CA ARG A 184 24.98 6.95 -1.72
C ARG A 184 24.58 6.71 -3.16
N GLY A 185 25.15 5.71 -3.79
CA GLY A 185 24.82 5.30 -5.15
C GLY A 185 23.73 4.22 -5.17
N TYR A 186 22.82 4.37 -6.11
CA TYR A 186 21.76 3.40 -6.39
C TYR A 186 21.79 3.02 -7.88
N TYR A 187 21.43 1.76 -8.18
CA TYR A 187 20.93 1.43 -9.50
C TYR A 187 19.42 1.62 -9.53
N LEU A 188 18.92 2.16 -10.64
CA LEU A 188 17.51 2.16 -10.99
C LEU A 188 17.30 1.10 -12.07
N LEU A 189 16.19 0.36 -11.96
CA LEU A 189 15.70 -0.55 -12.97
C LEU A 189 14.26 -0.17 -13.28
N ASP A 190 14.04 0.45 -14.43
CA ASP A 190 12.73 0.87 -14.89
C ASP A 190 12.08 -0.23 -15.72
N GLU A 191 10.89 -0.65 -15.30
CA GLU A 191 10.01 -1.53 -16.07
C GLU A 191 9.10 -0.66 -16.92
N ILE A 192 9.21 -0.83 -18.23
CA ILE A 192 8.47 -0.07 -19.23
C ILE A 192 7.51 -1.01 -19.94
N SER A 193 6.21 -0.72 -19.84
CA SER A 193 5.13 -1.51 -20.43
C SER A 193 4.56 -0.84 -21.68
N LYS A 194 4.28 -1.62 -22.71
CA LYS A 194 3.58 -1.16 -23.91
C LYS A 194 2.09 -1.02 -23.61
N GLN A 195 1.53 0.15 -23.90
CA GLN A 195 0.10 0.41 -23.75
C GLN A 195 -0.68 -0.04 -24.98
N ALA A 196 -2.01 -0.11 -24.85
CA ALA A 196 -2.90 -0.51 -25.95
C ALA A 196 -2.82 0.42 -27.18
N ASP A 197 -2.50 1.69 -26.98
CA ASP A 197 -2.29 2.70 -28.04
C ASP A 197 -0.88 2.65 -28.65
N GLY A 198 -0.04 1.71 -28.23
CA GLY A 198 1.34 1.52 -28.68
C GLY A 198 2.35 2.40 -27.98
N THR A 199 1.96 3.32 -27.09
CA THR A 199 2.90 4.12 -26.30
C THR A 199 3.62 3.28 -25.27
N MET A 200 4.81 3.71 -24.86
CA MET A 200 5.61 3.07 -23.82
C MET A 200 5.51 3.91 -22.54
N LYS A 201 5.15 3.27 -21.43
CA LYS A 201 5.05 3.95 -20.13
C LYS A 201 5.79 3.17 -19.06
N ILE A 202 6.41 3.91 -18.15
CA ILE A 202 6.97 3.31 -16.95
C ILE A 202 5.82 2.78 -16.09
N SER A 203 5.91 1.51 -15.68
CA SER A 203 4.96 0.86 -14.78
C SER A 203 5.52 0.70 -13.38
N ARG A 204 6.81 0.36 -13.28
CA ARG A 204 7.51 0.22 -12.01
C ARG A 204 8.94 0.74 -12.11
N ARG A 205 9.46 1.25 -11.01
CA ARG A 205 10.88 1.55 -10.82
C ARG A 205 11.39 0.88 -9.58
N PHE A 206 12.47 0.13 -9.71
CA PHE A 206 13.17 -0.50 -8.60
C PHE A 206 14.46 0.27 -8.30
N TRP A 207 14.75 0.44 -7.03
CA TRP A 207 15.97 1.08 -6.54
C TRP A 207 16.80 0.05 -5.80
N PHE A 208 18.05 -0.09 -6.23
CA PHE A 208 18.97 -1.04 -5.60
C PHE A 208 20.09 -0.26 -4.91
N ASP A 209 20.16 -0.41 -3.59
CA ASP A 209 21.31 0.08 -2.81
C ASP A 209 22.55 -0.70 -3.21
N ARG A 210 23.66 0.02 -3.40
CA ARG A 210 24.93 -0.54 -3.84
C ARG A 210 25.92 -0.75 -2.70
N VAL A 211 25.58 -0.30 -1.49
CA VAL A 211 26.49 -0.31 -0.35
C VAL A 211 26.32 -1.61 0.45
N GLY A 212 27.42 -2.40 0.53
CA GLY A 212 27.42 -3.67 1.27
C GLY A 212 26.68 -4.82 0.60
N GLY A 213 26.64 -4.79 -0.73
CA GLY A 213 25.91 -5.73 -1.60
C GLY A 213 24.81 -5.03 -2.39
N ILE A 214 24.40 -5.67 -3.48
CA ILE A 214 23.25 -5.17 -4.26
C ILE A 214 21.97 -5.61 -3.57
N ARG A 215 21.14 -4.63 -3.16
CA ARG A 215 19.94 -4.87 -2.38
C ARG A 215 18.76 -4.06 -2.90
N LEU A 216 17.62 -4.70 -3.13
CA LEU A 216 16.38 -3.99 -3.43
C LEU A 216 15.96 -3.15 -2.21
N ALA A 217 16.03 -1.82 -2.34
CA ALA A 217 15.76 -0.88 -1.27
C ALA A 217 14.41 -0.17 -1.40
N ARG A 218 13.89 -0.04 -2.64
CA ARG A 218 12.65 0.69 -2.89
C ARG A 218 12.01 0.22 -4.20
N GLN A 219 10.68 0.25 -4.24
CA GLN A 219 9.89 0.09 -5.46
C GLN A 219 8.91 1.25 -5.57
N GLN A 220 8.80 1.83 -6.75
CA GLN A 220 7.76 2.78 -7.11
C GLN A 220 6.87 2.17 -8.16
N ILE A 221 5.56 2.30 -7.98
CA ILE A 221 4.52 1.89 -8.95
C ILE A 221 3.93 3.16 -9.52
N PHE A 222 3.77 3.21 -10.82
CA PHE A 222 3.26 4.37 -11.54
C PHE A 222 1.87 4.07 -12.10
N ASP A 223 1.01 5.08 -12.07
CA ASP A 223 -0.31 5.01 -12.69
C ASP A 223 -0.27 5.29 -14.20
N ALA A 224 -1.45 5.25 -14.83
CA ALA A 224 -1.60 5.52 -16.26
C ALA A 224 -1.19 6.95 -16.66
N SER A 225 -1.16 7.90 -15.74
CA SER A 225 -0.72 9.30 -15.97
C SER A 225 0.80 9.46 -15.86
N GLY A 226 1.49 8.45 -15.31
CA GLY A 226 2.93 8.49 -15.03
C GLY A 226 3.26 9.07 -13.66
N ASP A 227 2.26 9.30 -12.81
CA ASP A 227 2.45 9.73 -11.42
C ASP A 227 2.77 8.53 -10.53
N VAL A 228 3.52 8.79 -9.46
CA VAL A 228 3.78 7.76 -8.45
C VAL A 228 2.48 7.44 -7.72
N GLU A 229 1.98 6.23 -7.92
CA GLU A 229 0.81 5.68 -7.25
C GLU A 229 1.17 5.09 -5.88
N SER A 230 2.23 4.27 -5.84
CA SER A 230 2.78 3.67 -4.62
C SER A 230 4.28 3.88 -4.56
N ASP A 231 4.76 4.27 -3.39
CA ASP A 231 6.18 4.34 -3.07
C ASP A 231 6.47 3.42 -1.88
N ILE A 232 7.17 2.33 -2.13
CA ILE A 232 7.39 1.24 -1.20
C ILE A 232 8.87 1.17 -0.85
N VAL A 233 9.22 1.43 0.41
CA VAL A 233 10.60 1.36 0.91
C VAL A 233 10.79 0.09 1.71
N TYR A 234 11.79 -0.68 1.36
CA TYR A 234 12.21 -1.91 2.04
C TYR A 234 13.34 -1.57 3.02
N GLY A 235 13.05 -1.75 4.30
CA GLY A 235 13.96 -1.39 5.38
C GLY A 235 15.00 -2.49 5.66
N ARG A 236 15.32 -2.62 6.94
CA ARG A 236 16.31 -3.58 7.43
C ARG A 236 16.02 -4.99 6.90
N GLU A 237 17.04 -5.67 6.41
CA GLU A 237 16.98 -7.06 5.99
C GLU A 237 17.16 -8.04 7.16
N GLY A 238 16.59 -9.23 6.99
CA GLY A 238 16.76 -10.37 7.87
C GLY A 238 16.23 -11.64 7.25
N ASP A 239 16.36 -12.73 7.97
CA ASP A 239 15.87 -14.03 7.53
C ASP A 239 14.44 -14.21 8.05
N LEU A 240 13.51 -14.57 7.16
CA LEU A 240 12.15 -14.96 7.50
C LEU A 240 12.10 -16.49 7.56
N THR A 241 11.25 -17.01 8.42
CA THR A 241 11.11 -18.42 8.77
C THR A 241 12.23 -18.98 9.67
N GLU A 242 11.89 -19.97 10.48
CA GLU A 242 12.80 -20.59 11.45
C GLU A 242 14.05 -21.19 10.77
N ASN A 243 13.90 -21.78 9.58
CA ASN A 243 14.98 -22.42 8.85
C ASN A 243 15.84 -21.45 8.02
N GLY A 244 15.47 -20.17 7.96
CA GLY A 244 16.15 -19.17 7.14
C GLY A 244 16.07 -19.44 5.64
N ASP A 245 15.01 -20.11 5.15
CA ASP A 245 14.82 -20.41 3.73
C ASP A 245 14.64 -19.15 2.88
N TYR A 246 14.13 -18.08 3.49
CA TYR A 246 13.89 -16.77 2.88
C TYR A 246 14.81 -15.73 3.49
N LYS A 247 16.09 -15.79 3.08
CA LYS A 247 17.18 -14.92 3.57
C LYS A 247 17.10 -13.53 2.99
N LYS A 248 17.58 -12.55 3.77
CA LYS A 248 17.76 -11.15 3.35
C LYS A 248 16.47 -10.54 2.75
N LEU A 249 15.32 -10.86 3.33
CA LEU A 249 14.07 -10.18 3.03
C LEU A 249 13.85 -9.00 3.97
N PRO A 250 13.05 -7.98 3.59
CA PRO A 250 12.86 -6.81 4.44
C PRO A 250 12.08 -7.19 5.71
N LEU A 251 12.60 -6.79 6.87
CA LEU A 251 11.91 -6.92 8.15
C LEU A 251 10.94 -5.78 8.43
N ARG A 252 11.02 -4.71 7.64
CA ARG A 252 10.13 -3.56 7.66
C ARG A 252 9.82 -3.11 6.24
N ILE A 253 8.57 -2.80 5.99
CA ILE A 253 8.07 -2.30 4.72
C ILE A 253 7.32 -1.00 5.02
N GLU A 254 7.64 0.07 4.31
CA GLU A 254 6.92 1.34 4.37
C GLU A 254 6.26 1.60 3.03
N VAL A 255 4.98 1.91 3.04
CA VAL A 255 4.20 2.24 1.86
C VAL A 255 3.72 3.68 1.99
N THR A 256 4.05 4.51 1.01
CA THR A 256 3.51 5.86 0.87
C THR A 256 2.60 5.91 -0.34
N ARG A 257 1.41 6.45 -0.17
CA ARG A 257 0.41 6.67 -1.21
C ARG A 257 0.22 8.18 -1.38
N PRO A 258 0.92 8.81 -2.34
CA PRO A 258 0.92 10.27 -2.45
C PRO A 258 -0.46 10.87 -2.75
N LYS A 259 -1.25 10.22 -3.63
CA LYS A 259 -2.58 10.69 -4.01
C LYS A 259 -3.59 10.58 -2.88
N GLU A 260 -3.55 9.48 -2.14
CA GLU A 260 -4.39 9.24 -0.98
C GLU A 260 -3.85 9.88 0.31
N LYS A 261 -2.66 10.50 0.23
CA LYS A 261 -2.01 11.25 1.31
C LYS A 261 -1.80 10.45 2.60
N TYR A 262 -1.48 9.16 2.51
CA TYR A 262 -1.15 8.38 3.69
C TYR A 262 0.19 7.64 3.57
N LYS A 263 0.71 7.25 4.72
CA LYS A 263 1.87 6.38 4.88
C LYS A 263 1.54 5.25 5.85
N MET A 264 1.99 4.04 5.51
CA MET A 264 1.83 2.85 6.32
C MET A 264 3.19 2.20 6.55
N SER A 265 3.44 1.69 7.77
CA SER A 265 4.64 0.93 8.09
C SER A 265 4.24 -0.43 8.66
N LEU A 266 4.84 -1.49 8.13
CA LEU A 266 4.66 -2.88 8.49
C LEU A 266 6.00 -3.42 9.02
N THR A 267 6.05 -3.90 10.25
CA THR A 267 7.26 -4.49 10.85
C THR A 267 6.93 -5.85 11.42
N TYR A 268 7.70 -6.88 11.04
CA TYR A 268 7.49 -8.22 11.58
C TYR A 268 7.81 -8.26 13.08
N GLN A 269 6.85 -8.74 13.88
CA GLN A 269 7.05 -8.94 15.33
C GLN A 269 7.97 -10.12 15.60
N ASP A 270 7.78 -11.21 14.86
CA ASP A 270 8.57 -12.42 14.94
C ASP A 270 8.96 -12.91 13.55
N PRO A 271 10.13 -12.51 13.03
CA PRO A 271 10.60 -12.96 11.71
C PRO A 271 10.71 -14.49 11.58
N THR A 272 11.06 -15.19 12.66
CA THR A 272 11.23 -16.64 12.64
C THR A 272 9.89 -17.40 12.63
N GLY A 273 8.84 -16.78 13.14
CA GLY A 273 7.47 -17.30 13.14
C GLY A 273 6.69 -17.05 11.85
N VAL A 274 7.31 -16.43 10.83
CA VAL A 274 6.66 -16.17 9.55
C VAL A 274 6.47 -17.48 8.78
N SER A 275 5.24 -17.75 8.32
CA SER A 275 4.93 -18.90 7.48
C SER A 275 4.82 -18.46 6.02
N ILE A 276 5.65 -19.02 5.13
CA ILE A 276 5.71 -18.70 3.70
C ILE A 276 5.38 -19.96 2.87
N GLY A 277 4.74 -19.76 1.70
CA GLY A 277 4.48 -20.81 0.72
C GLY A 277 3.27 -21.71 1.00
N LYS A 278 2.52 -21.47 2.10
CA LYS A 278 1.30 -22.24 2.38
C LYS A 278 0.13 -21.73 1.55
N THR A 279 -0.66 -22.67 1.02
CA THR A 279 -1.92 -22.34 0.35
C THR A 279 -3.06 -22.24 1.36
N TYR A 280 -3.79 -21.14 1.30
CA TYR A 280 -4.96 -20.90 2.15
C TYR A 280 -6.26 -21.07 1.34
N PRO A 281 -7.32 -21.62 1.93
CA PRO A 281 -8.59 -21.80 1.25
C PRO A 281 -9.24 -20.46 0.90
N GLN A 282 -10.06 -20.42 -0.15
CA GLN A 282 -10.76 -19.20 -0.58
C GLN A 282 -11.58 -18.58 0.55
N ALA A 283 -12.21 -19.39 1.37
CA ALA A 283 -13.02 -18.95 2.52
C ALA A 283 -12.23 -18.09 3.52
N ALA A 284 -10.90 -18.26 3.63
CA ALA A 284 -10.07 -17.43 4.50
C ALA A 284 -10.03 -15.95 4.07
N PHE A 285 -10.37 -15.65 2.81
CA PHE A 285 -10.33 -14.31 2.22
C PHE A 285 -11.73 -13.73 2.01
N LEU A 286 -12.76 -14.36 2.59
CA LEU A 286 -14.15 -13.92 2.52
C LEU A 286 -14.62 -13.59 3.94
N LEU A 287 -14.73 -12.28 4.24
CA LEU A 287 -15.25 -11.79 5.51
C LEU A 287 -16.78 -11.74 5.43
N GLU A 288 -17.43 -12.34 6.40
CA GLU A 288 -18.88 -12.25 6.59
C GLU A 288 -19.20 -11.22 7.68
N ASN A 289 -20.34 -10.54 7.56
CA ASN A 289 -20.81 -9.58 8.56
C ASN A 289 -21.44 -10.25 9.77
N LEU A 290 -20.64 -10.97 10.54
CA LEU A 290 -21.10 -11.71 11.74
C LEU A 290 -21.49 -10.80 12.92
N TRP A 291 -21.16 -9.51 12.85
CA TRP A 291 -21.44 -8.54 13.90
C TRP A 291 -22.70 -7.71 13.64
N ASN A 292 -23.45 -8.01 12.59
CA ASN A 292 -24.63 -7.24 12.16
C ASN A 292 -24.35 -5.74 12.03
N LEU A 293 -23.16 -5.38 11.55
CA LEU A 293 -22.78 -3.99 11.32
C LEU A 293 -23.60 -3.39 10.17
N PRO A 294 -23.91 -2.08 10.23
CA PRO A 294 -24.49 -1.39 9.07
C PRO A 294 -23.60 -1.52 7.85
N GLU A 295 -24.16 -1.99 6.74
CA GLU A 295 -23.42 -2.21 5.50
C GLU A 295 -23.30 -0.95 4.66
N VAL A 296 -22.13 -0.76 4.06
CA VAL A 296 -21.83 0.32 3.12
C VAL A 296 -21.21 -0.27 1.87
N ASN A 297 -21.96 -0.28 0.79
CA ASN A 297 -21.48 -0.71 -0.52
C ASN A 297 -20.95 0.50 -1.30
N LEU A 298 -19.62 0.58 -1.45
CA LEU A 298 -18.96 1.70 -2.13
C LEU A 298 -19.26 1.73 -3.64
N ASP A 299 -19.45 0.57 -4.27
CA ASP A 299 -19.78 0.49 -5.69
C ASP A 299 -21.18 1.05 -5.98
N GLU A 300 -22.13 0.80 -5.09
CA GLU A 300 -23.49 1.36 -5.18
C GLU A 300 -23.47 2.88 -4.99
N LYS A 301 -22.77 3.34 -3.95
CA LYS A 301 -22.61 4.79 -3.71
C LYS A 301 -21.96 5.52 -4.88
N LEU A 302 -20.95 4.91 -5.49
CA LEU A 302 -20.30 5.48 -6.67
C LEU A 302 -21.28 5.59 -7.86
N ARG A 303 -22.11 4.57 -8.06
CA ARG A 303 -23.15 4.59 -9.12
C ARG A 303 -24.20 5.66 -8.86
N GLU A 304 -24.71 5.75 -7.63
CA GLU A 304 -25.70 6.78 -7.24
C GLU A 304 -25.15 8.20 -7.46
N MET A 305 -23.90 8.44 -7.08
CA MET A 305 -23.26 9.74 -7.26
C MET A 305 -23.14 10.09 -8.76
N LYS A 306 -22.67 9.17 -9.60
CA LYS A 306 -22.57 9.39 -11.04
C LYS A 306 -23.94 9.69 -11.68
N THR A 307 -24.97 8.98 -11.26
CA THR A 307 -26.35 9.22 -11.73
C THR A 307 -26.84 10.61 -11.39
N LYS A 308 -26.62 11.07 -10.13
CA LYS A 308 -27.00 12.42 -9.71
C LYS A 308 -26.24 13.51 -10.49
N GLN A 309 -24.95 13.30 -10.76
CA GLN A 309 -24.15 14.25 -11.56
C GLN A 309 -24.68 14.37 -13.00
N THR A 310 -24.98 13.23 -13.62
CA THR A 310 -25.55 13.20 -14.99
C THR A 310 -26.91 13.90 -15.05
N GLN A 311 -27.78 13.69 -14.06
CA GLN A 311 -29.08 14.38 -13.98
C GLN A 311 -28.94 15.90 -13.82
N ALA A 312 -28.03 16.33 -12.94
CA ALA A 312 -27.77 17.75 -12.74
C ALA A 312 -27.15 18.45 -13.98
N GLU A 313 -26.39 17.74 -14.79
CA GLU A 313 -25.85 18.24 -16.07
C GLU A 313 -26.95 18.35 -17.13
N VAL A 314 -27.85 17.40 -17.20
CA VAL A 314 -29.01 17.44 -18.13
C VAL A 314 -29.95 18.59 -17.79
N GLU A 315 -30.23 18.86 -16.52
CA GLU A 315 -31.08 19.97 -16.07
C GLU A 315 -30.45 21.35 -16.34
N LYS A 316 -29.11 21.43 -16.39
CA LYS A 316 -28.38 22.68 -16.69
C LYS A 316 -28.21 22.95 -18.19
N SER A 317 -28.50 21.99 -19.07
CA SER A 317 -28.42 22.19 -20.52
C SER A 317 -29.59 23.05 -20.96
N PRO A 318 -29.37 24.22 -21.60
CA PRO A 318 -30.44 25.09 -22.02
C PRO A 318 -31.29 24.37 -23.09
N THR A 319 -32.60 24.34 -22.88
CA THR A 319 -33.58 23.85 -23.86
C THR A 319 -33.34 24.58 -25.19
N PRO A 320 -33.17 23.92 -26.32
CA PRO A 320 -33.04 24.61 -27.61
C PRO A 320 -34.28 25.45 -27.86
N ASN A 321 -34.09 26.78 -27.90
CA ASN A 321 -35.14 27.72 -28.34
C ASN A 321 -35.57 27.37 -29.78
N ASN A 322 -36.68 26.68 -29.93
CA ASN A 322 -37.36 26.59 -31.19
C ASN A 322 -37.91 27.98 -31.53
N LYS A 323 -37.23 28.65 -32.45
CA LYS A 323 -37.79 29.74 -33.27
C LYS A 323 -38.03 29.26 -34.66
#